data_13f1f0f28e6ea4d8fad0fce79e6bdaa9
#
_entry.id   13f1f0f28e6ea4d8fad0fce79e6bdaa9
#
_cell.length_a   1.000
_cell.length_b   1.000
_cell.length_c   1.000
_cell.angle_alpha   90.00
_cell.angle_beta   90.00
_cell.angle_gamma   90.00
#
_symmetry.space_group_name_H-M   'P 1'
#
loop_
_entity.id
_entity.type
_entity.pdbx_description
1 polymer ?
#
loop_
_entity_poly.entity_id
_entity_poly.type
_entity_poly.pdbx_seq_one_letter_code
_entity_poly.pdbx_strand_id
1 'polypeptide(L)'
;NEQDRLEIATSFLDELEAKAQHHTMADRVEDPSLENAYLIQDSFVDIMLSRGEQVVAWKVALTSKAMQEFCGVDHPLSGAVFGSRVQKSPGQVVLSEHRHLGLECEIAVQLATDLDPTKTHTKETVRDAVDACYPSFELIEDRDADYDQLNPFDSVSENAWNAGVVLGSPFTNWQDLDLVNTPTVLEVNGE
;
A
#
# COMPACT_ATOMS: atom_id res chain seq x y z
N ASN A 1 4.30 22.00 -9.83
CA ASN A 1 5.63 21.76 -10.40
C ASN A 1 6.43 20.74 -9.53
N GLU A 2 7.67 20.39 -9.89
CA GLU A 2 8.49 19.42 -9.14
C GLU A 2 8.80 19.87 -7.70
N GLN A 3 9.11 21.15 -7.51
CA GLN A 3 9.38 21.71 -6.19
C GLN A 3 8.16 21.60 -5.25
N ASP A 4 6.96 21.89 -5.76
CA ASP A 4 5.73 21.79 -4.96
C ASP A 4 5.45 20.36 -4.54
N ARG A 5 5.71 19.37 -5.42
CA ARG A 5 5.56 17.93 -5.12
C ARG A 5 6.50 17.50 -4.01
N LEU A 6 7.75 17.93 -4.09
CA LEU A 6 8.75 17.65 -3.07
C LEU A 6 8.37 18.27 -1.71
N GLU A 7 7.84 19.49 -1.70
CA GLU A 7 7.35 20.16 -0.49
C GLU A 7 6.18 19.40 0.13
N ILE A 8 5.22 18.93 -0.67
CA ILE A 8 4.07 18.15 -0.20
C ILE A 8 4.53 16.78 0.34
N ALA A 9 5.38 16.06 -0.39
CA ALA A 9 5.92 14.79 0.06
C ALA A 9 6.73 14.92 1.36
N THR A 10 7.48 16.02 1.51
CA THR A 10 8.20 16.33 2.75
C THR A 10 7.24 16.63 3.89
N SER A 11 6.20 17.45 3.64
CA SER A 11 5.17 17.77 4.64
C SER A 11 4.46 16.49 5.12
N PHE A 12 4.10 15.59 4.19
CA PHE A 12 3.50 14.29 4.54
C PHE A 12 4.42 13.48 5.47
N LEU A 13 5.71 13.41 5.14
CA LEU A 13 6.67 12.66 5.95
C LEU A 13 6.82 13.27 7.36
N ASP A 14 6.89 14.59 7.46
CA ASP A 14 6.95 15.31 8.74
C ASP A 14 5.67 15.04 9.58
N GLU A 15 4.50 15.06 8.95
CA GLU A 15 3.23 14.76 9.58
C GLU A 15 3.15 13.30 10.05
N LEU A 16 3.68 12.36 9.25
CA LEU A 16 3.74 10.94 9.60
C LEU A 16 4.67 10.72 10.81
N GLU A 17 5.87 11.31 10.82
CA GLU A 17 6.83 11.23 11.92
C GLU A 17 6.29 11.90 13.21
N ALA A 18 5.55 12.99 13.06
CA ALA A 18 4.88 13.68 14.17
C ALA A 18 3.61 12.98 14.65
N LYS A 19 3.16 11.90 13.96
CA LYS A 19 1.85 11.24 14.18
C LYS A 19 0.69 12.26 14.17
N ALA A 20 0.78 13.23 13.28
CA ALA A 20 -0.26 14.22 13.12
C ALA A 20 -1.54 13.57 12.56
N GLN A 21 -2.70 14.09 12.94
CA GLN A 21 -3.95 13.69 12.33
C GLN A 21 -3.93 13.97 10.82
N HIS A 22 -4.56 13.09 10.05
CA HIS A 22 -4.73 13.26 8.62
C HIS A 22 -5.45 14.59 8.30
N HIS A 23 -4.92 15.27 7.30
CA HIS A 23 -5.56 16.46 6.71
C HIS A 23 -5.38 16.34 5.19
N THR A 24 -6.44 16.64 4.44
CA THR A 24 -6.39 16.53 2.97
C THR A 24 -5.23 17.35 2.38
N MET A 25 -4.50 16.70 1.49
CA MET A 25 -3.45 17.35 0.69
C MET A 25 -4.01 17.92 -0.61
N ALA A 26 -5.18 17.47 -1.04
CA ALA A 26 -5.83 17.95 -2.26
C ALA A 26 -6.05 19.47 -2.24
N ASP A 27 -6.31 20.06 -1.07
CA ASP A 27 -6.48 21.49 -0.90
C ASP A 27 -5.18 22.31 -1.01
N ARG A 28 -4.02 21.63 -1.04
CA ARG A 28 -2.69 22.26 -1.09
C ARG A 28 -2.10 22.31 -2.49
N VAL A 29 -2.81 21.76 -3.49
CA VAL A 29 -2.35 21.67 -4.87
C VAL A 29 -3.33 22.32 -5.84
N GLU A 30 -2.83 22.83 -6.95
CA GLU A 30 -3.68 23.35 -8.04
C GLU A 30 -4.35 22.23 -8.83
N ASP A 31 -3.69 21.06 -8.93
CA ASP A 31 -4.15 19.90 -9.69
C ASP A 31 -4.21 18.67 -8.77
N PRO A 32 -5.36 18.34 -8.17
CA PRO A 32 -5.58 17.15 -7.36
C PRO A 32 -5.92 15.90 -8.22
N SER A 33 -5.31 15.77 -9.40
CA SER A 33 -5.45 14.59 -10.24
C SER A 33 -4.65 13.40 -9.69
N LEU A 34 -5.08 12.16 -10.02
CA LEU A 34 -4.34 10.95 -9.67
C LEU A 34 -2.94 10.92 -10.28
N GLU A 35 -2.77 11.47 -11.49
CA GLU A 35 -1.45 11.59 -12.11
C GLU A 35 -0.51 12.42 -11.24
N ASN A 36 -0.98 13.57 -10.75
CA ASN A 36 -0.18 14.41 -9.86
C ASN A 36 0.04 13.76 -8.49
N ALA A 37 -0.94 13.00 -7.97
CA ALA A 37 -0.80 12.24 -6.73
C ALA A 37 0.33 11.20 -6.82
N TYR A 38 0.42 10.45 -7.92
CA TYR A 38 1.52 9.50 -8.16
C TYR A 38 2.88 10.20 -8.26
N LEU A 39 2.95 11.37 -8.88
CA LEU A 39 4.19 12.15 -8.93
C LEU A 39 4.62 12.68 -7.55
N ILE A 40 3.67 12.93 -6.64
CA ILE A 40 3.96 13.25 -5.24
C ILE A 40 4.42 12.00 -4.49
N GLN A 41 3.77 10.85 -4.72
CA GLN A 41 4.20 9.55 -4.18
C GLN A 41 5.63 9.21 -4.64
N ASP A 42 5.96 9.43 -5.92
CA ASP A 42 7.33 9.24 -6.43
C ASP A 42 8.32 10.12 -5.66
N SER A 43 7.99 11.40 -5.41
CA SER A 43 8.84 12.28 -4.61
C SER A 43 9.01 11.78 -3.16
N PHE A 44 7.96 11.24 -2.55
CA PHE A 44 8.04 10.58 -1.24
C PHE A 44 8.95 9.36 -1.26
N VAL A 45 8.80 8.50 -2.28
CA VAL A 45 9.65 7.32 -2.46
C VAL A 45 11.11 7.73 -2.62
N ASP A 46 11.41 8.75 -3.42
CA ASP A 46 12.76 9.27 -3.61
C ASP A 46 13.38 9.80 -2.31
N ILE A 47 12.60 10.48 -1.46
CA ILE A 47 13.04 10.88 -0.12
C ILE A 47 13.41 9.65 0.70
N MET A 48 12.57 8.62 0.71
CA MET A 48 12.82 7.40 1.48
C MET A 48 14.06 6.65 0.96
N LEU A 49 14.24 6.55 -0.36
CA LEU A 49 15.45 5.97 -0.98
C LEU A 49 16.70 6.76 -0.58
N SER A 50 16.63 8.09 -0.56
CA SER A 50 17.75 8.94 -0.13
C SER A 50 18.14 8.74 1.35
N ARG A 51 17.20 8.29 2.18
CA ARG A 51 17.41 7.92 3.60
C ARG A 51 17.91 6.48 3.78
N GLY A 52 18.13 5.74 2.69
CA GLY A 52 18.68 4.39 2.69
C GLY A 52 17.64 3.28 2.66
N GLU A 53 16.37 3.60 2.49
CA GLU A 53 15.31 2.60 2.27
C GLU A 53 15.43 1.95 0.88
N GLN A 54 14.79 0.80 0.73
CA GLN A 54 14.66 0.09 -0.53
C GLN A 54 13.19 -0.29 -0.74
N VAL A 55 12.66 -0.02 -1.92
CA VAL A 55 11.35 -0.56 -2.31
C VAL A 55 11.53 -2.05 -2.62
N VAL A 56 10.82 -2.91 -1.90
CA VAL A 56 10.89 -4.37 -2.04
C VAL A 56 9.60 -5.00 -2.54
N ALA A 57 8.50 -4.26 -2.47
CA ALA A 57 7.19 -4.70 -2.94
C ALA A 57 6.29 -3.49 -3.25
N TRP A 58 5.12 -3.78 -3.80
CA TRP A 58 4.03 -2.84 -4.03
C TRP A 58 2.75 -3.38 -3.40
N LYS A 59 2.05 -2.58 -2.63
CA LYS A 59 0.69 -2.87 -2.18
C LYS A 59 -0.31 -2.41 -3.25
N VAL A 60 -1.47 -3.04 -3.27
CA VAL A 60 -2.56 -2.72 -4.20
C VAL A 60 -3.83 -2.44 -3.39
N ALA A 61 -4.21 -1.17 -3.33
CA ALA A 61 -5.43 -0.73 -2.66
C ALA A 61 -6.64 -0.71 -3.62
N LEU A 62 -7.84 -0.65 -3.06
CA LEU A 62 -9.11 -0.56 -3.79
C LEU A 62 -9.28 -1.69 -4.82
N THR A 63 -9.00 -2.93 -4.42
CA THR A 63 -9.05 -4.09 -5.31
C THR A 63 -10.47 -4.51 -5.68
N SER A 64 -11.49 -4.13 -4.89
CA SER A 64 -12.89 -4.44 -5.16
C SER A 64 -13.59 -3.33 -5.95
N LYS A 65 -14.52 -3.71 -6.84
CA LYS A 65 -15.32 -2.74 -7.60
C LYS A 65 -16.13 -1.81 -6.69
N ALA A 66 -16.66 -2.33 -5.59
CA ALA A 66 -17.42 -1.53 -4.63
C ALA A 66 -16.57 -0.41 -4.03
N MET A 67 -15.30 -0.69 -3.66
CA MET A 67 -14.41 0.33 -3.13
C MET A 67 -13.95 1.32 -4.21
N GLN A 68 -13.74 0.85 -5.44
CA GLN A 68 -13.43 1.74 -6.56
C GLN A 68 -14.56 2.72 -6.82
N GLU A 69 -15.80 2.24 -6.86
CA GLU A 69 -17.00 3.07 -7.04
C GLU A 69 -17.19 4.05 -5.88
N PHE A 70 -16.98 3.59 -4.64
CA PHE A 70 -17.06 4.43 -3.45
C PHE A 70 -16.05 5.58 -3.49
N CYS A 71 -14.81 5.31 -3.92
CA CYS A 71 -13.75 6.31 -4.03
C CYS A 71 -13.76 7.09 -5.36
N GLY A 72 -14.68 6.79 -6.28
CA GLY A 72 -14.79 7.50 -7.58
C GLY A 72 -13.66 7.20 -8.56
N VAL A 73 -13.05 6.00 -8.47
CA VAL A 73 -12.03 5.52 -9.41
C VAL A 73 -12.51 4.27 -10.14
N ASP A 74 -11.86 3.90 -11.24
CA ASP A 74 -12.22 2.74 -12.07
C ASP A 74 -11.16 1.63 -12.07
N HIS A 75 -10.08 1.82 -11.32
CA HIS A 75 -8.95 0.91 -11.21
C HIS A 75 -8.38 0.89 -9.78
N PRO A 76 -7.62 -0.16 -9.41
CA PRO A 76 -6.90 -0.20 -8.15
C PRO A 76 -5.82 0.89 -8.07
N LEU A 77 -5.45 1.25 -6.84
CA LEU A 77 -4.35 2.17 -6.55
C LEU A 77 -3.16 1.39 -5.99
N SER A 78 -1.97 1.99 -6.00
CA SER A 78 -0.75 1.34 -5.49
C SER A 78 0.04 2.23 -4.55
N GLY A 79 0.82 1.57 -3.67
CA GLY A 79 1.80 2.21 -2.79
C GLY A 79 3.06 1.36 -2.68
N ALA A 80 4.19 2.01 -2.42
CA ALA A 80 5.47 1.35 -2.23
C ALA A 80 5.58 0.70 -0.84
N VAL A 81 6.16 -0.49 -0.77
CA VAL A 81 6.49 -1.17 0.49
C VAL A 81 8.00 -1.16 0.67
N PHE A 82 8.46 -0.58 1.78
CA PHE A 82 9.87 -0.47 2.09
C PHE A 82 10.39 -1.69 2.86
N GLY A 83 11.63 -2.08 2.59
CA GLY A 83 12.25 -3.28 3.16
C GLY A 83 12.30 -3.29 4.68
N SER A 84 12.54 -2.15 5.32
CA SER A 84 12.53 -2.01 6.78
C SER A 84 11.16 -2.29 7.42
N ARG A 85 10.09 -2.22 6.65
CA ARG A 85 8.69 -2.38 7.10
C ARG A 85 8.12 -3.76 6.79
N VAL A 86 8.91 -4.68 6.25
CA VAL A 86 8.50 -6.07 6.01
C VAL A 86 8.96 -6.96 7.14
N GLN A 87 8.01 -7.63 7.78
CA GLN A 87 8.26 -8.59 8.85
C GLN A 87 7.81 -9.99 8.44
N LYS A 88 8.40 -11.00 9.06
CA LYS A 88 7.93 -12.39 9.00
C LYS A 88 7.07 -12.68 10.23
N SER A 89 6.02 -13.46 10.05
CA SER A 89 5.18 -13.93 11.17
C SER A 89 5.97 -14.85 12.12
N PRO A 90 5.82 -14.67 13.47
CA PRO A 90 5.03 -13.64 14.12
C PRO A 90 5.69 -12.26 14.04
N GLY A 91 4.92 -11.25 13.59
CA GLY A 91 5.34 -9.85 13.61
C GLY A 91 5.02 -9.15 14.93
N GLN A 92 5.66 -8.03 15.18
CA GLN A 92 5.40 -7.18 16.34
C GLN A 92 5.30 -5.72 15.90
N VAL A 93 4.31 -5.02 16.43
CA VAL A 93 4.08 -3.61 16.15
C VAL A 93 3.93 -2.86 17.47
N VAL A 94 4.56 -1.71 17.57
CA VAL A 94 4.48 -0.83 18.74
C VAL A 94 3.41 0.22 18.47
N LEU A 95 2.21 0.01 19.01
CA LEU A 95 1.05 0.89 18.75
C LEU A 95 1.33 2.37 19.08
N SER A 96 2.17 2.64 20.08
CA SER A 96 2.53 4.03 20.43
C SER A 96 3.40 4.74 19.36
N GLU A 97 3.90 4.02 18.37
CA GLU A 97 4.63 4.59 17.22
C GLU A 97 3.69 5.02 16.08
N HIS A 98 2.41 4.66 16.17
CA HIS A 98 1.36 4.98 15.21
C HIS A 98 0.36 5.96 15.79
N ARG A 99 -0.31 6.71 14.94
CA ARG A 99 -1.48 7.49 15.31
C ARG A 99 -2.74 6.62 15.33
N HIS A 100 -3.02 5.96 14.22
CA HIS A 100 -4.14 5.06 14.07
C HIS A 100 -3.76 3.90 13.14
N LEU A 101 -3.43 2.76 13.73
CA LEU A 101 -2.99 1.58 12.99
C LEU A 101 -4.17 0.68 12.66
N GLY A 102 -4.40 0.44 11.38
CA GLY A 102 -5.29 -0.58 10.84
C GLY A 102 -4.55 -1.84 10.41
N LEU A 103 -5.31 -2.94 10.30
CA LEU A 103 -4.83 -4.22 9.76
C LEU A 103 -5.76 -4.67 8.63
N GLU A 104 -5.18 -5.06 7.50
CA GLU A 104 -5.89 -5.71 6.41
C GLU A 104 -5.38 -7.13 6.21
N CYS A 105 -6.33 -8.09 6.07
CA CYS A 105 -6.00 -9.48 5.75
C CYS A 105 -5.85 -9.61 4.24
N GLU A 106 -4.68 -10.05 3.78
CA GLU A 106 -4.34 -10.06 2.38
C GLU A 106 -3.63 -11.34 1.94
N ILE A 107 -3.43 -11.46 0.62
CA ILE A 107 -2.55 -12.43 0.01
C ILE A 107 -1.42 -11.65 -0.67
N ALA A 108 -0.21 -11.77 -0.15
CA ALA A 108 0.96 -11.27 -0.83
C ALA A 108 1.44 -12.27 -1.87
N VAL A 109 1.90 -11.76 -3.02
CA VAL A 109 2.35 -12.57 -4.16
C VAL A 109 3.82 -12.27 -4.40
N GLN A 110 4.65 -13.32 -4.41
CA GLN A 110 6.04 -13.22 -4.81
C GLN A 110 6.20 -13.57 -6.28
N LEU A 111 6.87 -12.70 -7.02
CA LEU A 111 7.22 -12.96 -8.41
C LEU A 111 8.60 -13.63 -8.50
N ALA A 112 8.73 -14.65 -9.36
CA ALA A 112 10.00 -15.28 -9.70
C ALA A 112 10.84 -14.42 -10.65
N THR A 113 10.17 -13.58 -11.44
CA THR A 113 10.80 -12.70 -12.44
C THR A 113 10.03 -11.38 -12.52
N ASP A 114 10.74 -10.32 -12.85
CA ASP A 114 10.12 -9.03 -13.11
C ASP A 114 9.15 -9.10 -14.30
N LEU A 115 8.07 -8.37 -14.19
CA LEU A 115 7.15 -8.14 -15.30
C LEU A 115 7.67 -6.96 -16.12
N ASP A 116 7.80 -7.15 -17.43
CA ASP A 116 8.26 -6.11 -18.36
C ASP A 116 7.20 -5.00 -18.48
N PRO A 117 7.47 -3.77 -17.99
CA PRO A 117 6.46 -2.70 -17.95
C PRO A 117 6.08 -2.20 -19.35
N THR A 118 6.82 -2.58 -20.39
CA THR A 118 6.54 -2.18 -21.78
C THR A 118 5.55 -3.13 -22.47
N LYS A 119 5.18 -4.25 -21.81
CA LYS A 119 4.27 -5.26 -22.35
C LYS A 119 2.91 -5.22 -21.65
N THR A 120 1.89 -5.58 -22.41
CA THR A 120 0.59 -5.91 -21.82
C THR A 120 0.64 -7.30 -21.21
N HIS A 121 0.31 -7.40 -19.92
CA HIS A 121 0.25 -8.65 -19.21
C HIS A 121 -1.19 -9.18 -19.14
N THR A 122 -1.36 -10.48 -19.34
CA THR A 122 -2.62 -11.21 -19.14
C THR A 122 -2.57 -11.93 -17.80
N LYS A 123 -3.71 -12.49 -17.36
CA LYS A 123 -3.76 -13.34 -16.16
C LYS A 123 -2.81 -14.52 -16.27
N GLU A 124 -2.65 -15.10 -17.46
CA GLU A 124 -1.77 -16.23 -17.74
C GLU A 124 -0.30 -15.81 -17.59
N THR A 125 0.12 -14.70 -18.22
CA THR A 125 1.50 -14.23 -18.12
C THR A 125 1.88 -13.80 -16.71
N VAL A 126 0.95 -13.19 -15.95
CA VAL A 126 1.18 -12.88 -14.53
C VAL A 126 1.26 -14.16 -13.71
N ARG A 127 0.34 -15.13 -13.95
CA ARG A 127 0.35 -16.42 -13.26
C ARG A 127 1.69 -17.14 -13.43
N ASP A 128 2.23 -17.15 -14.64
CA ASP A 128 3.50 -17.81 -14.97
C ASP A 128 4.71 -17.15 -14.29
N ALA A 129 4.58 -15.86 -13.90
CA ALA A 129 5.61 -15.13 -13.18
C ALA A 129 5.54 -15.30 -11.65
N VAL A 130 4.47 -15.89 -11.10
CA VAL A 130 4.29 -16.07 -9.65
C VAL A 130 5.08 -17.28 -9.16
N ASP A 131 5.95 -17.06 -8.16
CA ASP A 131 6.70 -18.10 -7.44
C ASP A 131 5.92 -18.65 -6.23
N ALA A 132 5.42 -17.76 -5.39
CA ALA A 132 4.72 -18.15 -4.16
C ALA A 132 3.63 -17.13 -3.78
N CYS A 133 2.65 -17.60 -3.00
CA CYS A 133 1.68 -16.76 -2.32
C CYS A 133 1.86 -16.87 -0.80
N TYR A 134 1.57 -15.80 -0.09
CA TYR A 134 1.69 -15.72 1.36
C TYR A 134 0.37 -15.21 1.96
N PRO A 135 -0.15 -15.80 3.02
CA PRO A 135 -1.09 -15.08 3.86
C PRO A 135 -0.33 -13.90 4.47
N SER A 136 -0.94 -12.74 4.49
CA SER A 136 -0.28 -11.54 4.99
C SER A 136 -1.25 -10.63 5.73
N PHE A 137 -0.68 -9.79 6.58
CA PHE A 137 -1.34 -8.60 7.07
C PHE A 137 -0.66 -7.39 6.46
N GLU A 138 -1.42 -6.50 5.85
CA GLU A 138 -0.96 -5.14 5.65
C GLU A 138 -1.21 -4.32 6.92
N LEU A 139 -0.25 -3.48 7.26
CA LEU A 139 -0.35 -2.47 8.29
C LEU A 139 -0.66 -1.14 7.62
N ILE A 140 -1.73 -0.48 8.06
CA ILE A 140 -2.19 0.78 7.49
C ILE A 140 -2.12 1.87 8.55
N GLU A 141 -1.53 3.01 8.21
CA GLU A 141 -1.51 4.22 9.03
C GLU A 141 -2.37 5.30 8.37
N ASP A 142 -3.67 5.29 8.67
CA ASP A 142 -4.62 6.25 8.12
C ASP A 142 -4.67 7.58 8.90
N ARG A 143 -3.98 7.65 10.02
CA ARG A 143 -3.86 8.84 10.87
C ARG A 143 -5.20 9.45 11.31
N ASP A 144 -6.22 8.63 11.59
CA ASP A 144 -7.61 9.04 11.88
C ASP A 144 -8.26 9.83 10.71
N ALA A 145 -8.03 9.40 9.46
CA ALA A 145 -8.69 9.99 8.29
C ALA A 145 -10.22 9.84 8.38
N ASP A 146 -10.94 10.85 7.90
CA ASP A 146 -12.39 10.79 7.77
C ASP A 146 -12.76 10.03 6.49
N TYR A 147 -13.21 8.78 6.63
CA TYR A 147 -13.56 7.92 5.51
C TYR A 147 -14.77 8.42 4.70
N ASP A 148 -15.62 9.28 5.28
CA ASP A 148 -16.74 9.90 4.54
C ASP A 148 -16.24 11.00 3.57
N GLN A 149 -15.01 11.47 3.75
CA GLN A 149 -14.35 12.46 2.91
C GLN A 149 -13.15 11.88 2.16
N LEU A 150 -13.10 10.56 2.01
CA LEU A 150 -11.98 9.86 1.41
C LEU A 150 -11.73 10.36 -0.02
N ASN A 151 -10.49 10.81 -0.25
CA ASN A 151 -10.07 11.35 -1.53
C ASN A 151 -8.96 10.45 -2.12
N PRO A 152 -9.14 9.90 -3.34
CA PRO A 152 -8.12 9.07 -3.98
C PRO A 152 -6.77 9.79 -4.16
N PHE A 153 -6.79 11.11 -4.34
CA PHE A 153 -5.56 11.91 -4.42
C PHE A 153 -4.75 11.79 -3.14
N ASP A 154 -5.39 11.99 -1.96
CA ASP A 154 -4.71 11.90 -0.67
C ASP A 154 -4.18 10.49 -0.44
N SER A 155 -5.01 9.46 -0.68
CA SER A 155 -4.59 8.07 -0.53
C SER A 155 -3.33 7.75 -1.34
N VAL A 156 -3.26 8.16 -2.61
CA VAL A 156 -2.10 7.91 -3.46
C VAL A 156 -0.89 8.74 -3.04
N SER A 157 -1.07 10.06 -2.82
CA SER A 157 0.05 10.94 -2.45
C SER A 157 0.67 10.56 -1.11
N GLU A 158 -0.10 9.94 -0.22
CA GLU A 158 0.31 9.40 1.07
C GLU A 158 0.71 7.91 1.00
N ASN A 159 1.22 7.46 -0.15
CA ASN A 159 1.71 6.10 -0.36
C ASN A 159 0.67 5.01 -0.02
N ALA A 160 -0.59 5.26 -0.33
CA ALA A 160 -1.73 4.39 -0.04
C ALA A 160 -1.75 3.92 1.43
N TRP A 161 -1.29 4.78 2.33
CA TRP A 161 -1.21 4.61 3.79
C TRP A 161 -0.43 3.38 4.26
N ASN A 162 0.46 2.82 3.43
CA ASN A 162 1.24 1.65 3.81
C ASN A 162 2.18 1.96 4.99
N ALA A 163 2.00 1.25 6.08
CA ALA A 163 2.86 1.28 7.26
C ALA A 163 3.73 0.02 7.39
N GLY A 164 3.46 -1.02 6.62
CA GLY A 164 4.25 -2.24 6.62
C GLY A 164 3.46 -3.48 6.23
N VAL A 165 4.15 -4.61 6.22
CA VAL A 165 3.57 -5.93 5.89
C VAL A 165 4.13 -7.00 6.81
N VAL A 166 3.27 -7.89 7.30
CA VAL A 166 3.67 -9.11 8.01
C VAL A 166 3.36 -10.32 7.14
N LEU A 167 4.38 -11.04 6.69
CA LEU A 167 4.26 -12.20 5.82
C LEU A 167 4.20 -13.49 6.64
N GLY A 168 3.20 -14.33 6.37
CA GLY A 168 3.12 -15.70 6.86
C GLY A 168 4.08 -16.64 6.13
N SER A 169 3.82 -17.94 6.22
CA SER A 169 4.60 -18.94 5.49
C SER A 169 4.20 -19.00 4.02
N PRO A 170 5.16 -19.17 3.08
CA PRO A 170 4.87 -19.24 1.66
C PRO A 170 4.13 -20.52 1.27
N PHE A 171 3.22 -20.40 0.33
CA PHE A 171 2.63 -21.51 -0.42
C PHE A 171 3.25 -21.53 -1.82
N THR A 172 4.14 -22.49 -2.07
CA THR A 172 4.79 -22.67 -3.37
C THR A 172 3.93 -23.46 -4.35
N ASN A 173 3.00 -24.28 -3.85
CA ASN A 173 1.99 -24.99 -4.67
C ASN A 173 0.68 -24.19 -4.74
N TRP A 174 0.79 -22.86 -4.85
CA TRP A 174 -0.34 -21.94 -4.85
C TRP A 174 -1.31 -22.19 -6.02
N GLN A 175 -0.85 -22.80 -7.12
CA GLN A 175 -1.68 -23.15 -8.29
C GLN A 175 -2.82 -24.10 -7.94
N ASP A 176 -2.67 -24.89 -6.86
CA ASP A 176 -3.67 -25.82 -6.36
C ASP A 176 -4.70 -25.14 -5.42
N LEU A 177 -4.49 -23.86 -5.11
CA LEU A 177 -5.38 -23.08 -4.27
C LEU A 177 -6.46 -22.36 -5.09
N ASP A 178 -7.70 -22.43 -4.62
CA ASP A 178 -8.76 -21.54 -5.10
C ASP A 178 -8.69 -20.21 -4.37
N LEU A 179 -7.80 -19.31 -4.84
CA LEU A 179 -7.58 -18.00 -4.20
C LEU A 179 -8.82 -17.12 -4.18
N VAL A 180 -9.82 -17.40 -5.03
CA VAL A 180 -11.09 -16.62 -5.07
C VAL A 180 -12.03 -17.03 -3.94
N ASN A 181 -12.08 -18.34 -3.61
CA ASN A 181 -13.00 -18.90 -2.62
C ASN A 181 -12.29 -19.48 -1.39
N THR A 182 -11.01 -19.16 -1.19
CA THR A 182 -10.25 -19.61 -0.02
C THR A 182 -10.89 -19.06 1.26
N PRO A 183 -11.38 -19.91 2.17
CA PRO A 183 -11.90 -19.44 3.44
C PRO A 183 -10.78 -18.82 4.28
N THR A 184 -11.05 -17.64 4.80
CA THR A 184 -10.12 -16.92 5.69
C THR A 184 -10.76 -16.78 7.07
N VAL A 185 -10.00 -17.05 8.11
CA VAL A 185 -10.42 -16.87 9.50
C VAL A 185 -9.45 -15.89 10.15
N LEU A 186 -9.99 -14.83 10.69
CA LEU A 186 -9.27 -13.88 11.54
C LEU A 186 -9.66 -14.14 12.99
N GLU A 187 -8.67 -14.40 13.82
CA GLU A 187 -8.87 -14.49 15.28
C GLU A 187 -8.23 -13.28 15.95
N VAL A 188 -8.99 -12.62 16.83
CA VAL A 188 -8.52 -11.49 17.63
C VAL A 188 -8.64 -11.86 19.10
N ASN A 189 -7.51 -11.89 19.84
CA ASN A 189 -7.43 -12.28 21.25
C ASN A 189 -7.97 -13.69 21.55
N GLY A 190 -7.97 -14.58 20.56
CA GLY A 190 -8.42 -15.97 20.68
C GLY A 190 -9.94 -16.17 20.46
N GLU A 191 -10.61 -15.16 19.90
CA GLU A 191 -12.02 -15.20 19.49
C GLU A 191 -12.15 -14.99 17.98
#